data_2b5c81ea14ebb175c16ca8ef30e1fcaf
#
_entry.id   2b5c81ea14ebb175c16ca8ef30e1fcaf
#
_cell.length_a   1.000
_cell.length_b   1.000
_cell.length_c   1.000
_cell.angle_alpha   90.00
_cell.angle_beta   90.00
_cell.angle_gamma   90.00
#
_symmetry.space_group_name_H-M   'P 1'
#
loop_
_entity.id
_entity.type
_entity.pdbx_description
1 polymer ?
#
loop_
_entity_poly.entity_id
_entity_poly.type
_entity_poly.pdbx_seq_one_letter_code
_entity_poly.pdbx_strand_id
1 'polypeptide(L)'
;MTLKPIRLRPEAELEIEEAFDYYLRESPRIAGRFLDEIASSLKKIQRDPQLYPAYTKNTRRRILGSFPFSVIYQEREEIILIVAIAHAKRREGYWTKRLKQ
;
A
#
# COMPACT_ATOMS: atom_id res chain seq x y z
N MET A 1 4.19 -23.83 -4.40
CA MET A 1 3.12 -22.88 -4.70
C MET A 1 3.68 -21.57 -5.20
N THR A 2 3.07 -21.04 -6.23
CA THR A 2 3.53 -19.79 -6.82
C THR A 2 2.76 -18.62 -6.18
N LEU A 3 3.53 -17.62 -5.74
CA LEU A 3 2.92 -16.40 -5.21
C LEU A 3 2.37 -15.57 -6.36
N LYS A 4 1.25 -14.90 -6.12
CA LYS A 4 0.69 -13.97 -7.10
C LYS A 4 1.58 -12.75 -7.20
N PRO A 5 1.83 -12.24 -8.40
CA PRO A 5 2.62 -11.01 -8.52
C PRO A 5 1.87 -9.80 -7.96
N ILE A 6 2.64 -8.87 -7.43
CA ILE A 6 2.15 -7.59 -6.95
C ILE A 6 2.14 -6.61 -8.11
N ARG A 7 1.05 -5.86 -8.25
CA ARG A 7 0.97 -4.78 -9.23
C ARG A 7 0.44 -3.53 -8.54
N LEU A 8 1.13 -2.42 -8.71
CA LEU A 8 0.72 -1.16 -8.11
C LEU A 8 -0.05 -0.32 -9.12
N ARG A 9 -1.16 0.27 -8.66
CA ARG A 9 -1.79 1.32 -9.45
C ARG A 9 -0.81 2.49 -9.60
N PRO A 10 -0.80 3.18 -10.74
CA PRO A 10 0.06 4.36 -10.90
C PRO A 10 -0.14 5.38 -9.79
N GLU A 11 -1.36 5.57 -9.33
CA GLU A 11 -1.66 6.49 -8.24
C GLU A 11 -1.00 6.05 -6.93
N ALA A 12 -0.92 4.73 -6.68
CA ALA A 12 -0.26 4.21 -5.49
C ALA A 12 1.24 4.45 -5.57
N GLU A 13 1.85 4.27 -6.74
CA GLU A 13 3.26 4.57 -6.94
C GLU A 13 3.54 6.04 -6.66
N LEU A 14 2.69 6.93 -7.17
CA LEU A 14 2.83 8.36 -6.93
C LEU A 14 2.72 8.69 -5.45
N GLU A 15 1.80 8.04 -4.74
CA GLU A 15 1.66 8.25 -3.30
C GLU A 15 2.92 7.86 -2.54
N ILE A 16 3.58 6.78 -2.96
CA ILE A 16 4.87 6.40 -2.36
C ILE A 16 5.92 7.49 -2.62
N GLU A 17 6.01 7.98 -3.86
CA GLU A 17 6.98 9.01 -4.21
C GLU A 17 6.74 10.31 -3.43
N GLU A 18 5.49 10.73 -3.33
CA GLU A 18 5.15 11.95 -2.60
C GLU A 18 5.50 11.84 -1.12
N ALA A 19 5.18 10.69 -0.51
CA ALA A 19 5.52 10.46 0.90
C ALA A 19 7.03 10.39 1.08
N PHE A 20 7.74 9.72 0.18
CA PHE A 20 9.20 9.65 0.23
C PHE A 20 9.81 11.06 0.17
N ASP A 21 9.34 11.89 -0.76
CA ASP A 21 9.86 13.25 -0.91
C ASP A 21 9.60 14.07 0.35
N TYR A 22 8.44 13.90 0.96
CA TYR A 22 8.12 14.59 2.21
C TYR A 22 9.11 14.20 3.31
N TYR A 23 9.34 12.89 3.50
CA TYR A 23 10.27 12.44 4.54
C TYR A 23 11.71 12.77 4.21
N LEU A 24 12.07 12.82 2.93
CA LEU A 24 13.43 13.17 2.52
C LEU A 24 13.79 14.59 2.92
N ARG A 25 12.82 15.51 2.90
CA ARG A 25 13.04 16.87 3.39
C ARG A 25 13.34 16.90 4.87
N GLU A 26 12.79 15.93 5.62
CA GLU A 26 13.05 15.82 7.05
C GLU A 26 14.42 15.15 7.30
N SER A 27 14.64 14.01 6.67
CA SER A 27 15.84 13.22 6.89
C SER A 27 15.92 12.09 5.85
N PRO A 28 17.07 11.96 5.15
CA PRO A 28 17.28 10.82 4.25
C PRO A 28 17.12 9.47 4.97
N ARG A 29 17.50 9.40 6.23
CA ARG A 29 17.37 8.17 7.02
C ARG A 29 15.91 7.79 7.21
N ILE A 30 15.06 8.76 7.54
CA ILE A 30 13.63 8.50 7.73
C ILE A 30 12.99 8.11 6.42
N ALA A 31 13.34 8.78 5.32
CA ALA A 31 12.83 8.44 4.00
C ALA A 31 13.19 7.00 3.62
N GLY A 32 14.43 6.58 3.90
CA GLY A 32 14.85 5.21 3.65
C GLY A 32 14.06 4.20 4.46
N ARG A 33 13.80 4.50 5.72
CA ARG A 33 13.01 3.62 6.58
C ARG A 33 11.57 3.49 6.08
N PHE A 34 11.02 4.58 5.55
CA PHE A 34 9.67 4.53 4.96
C PHE A 34 9.63 3.55 3.78
N LEU A 35 10.59 3.65 2.86
CA LEU A 35 10.64 2.73 1.72
C LEU A 35 10.84 1.28 2.17
N ASP A 36 11.69 1.07 3.19
CA ASP A 36 11.90 -0.28 3.72
C ASP A 36 10.61 -0.86 4.28
N GLU A 37 9.84 -0.06 4.99
CA GLU A 37 8.58 -0.56 5.55
C GLU A 37 7.54 -0.82 4.46
N ILE A 38 7.49 0.01 3.42
CA ILE A 38 6.63 -0.26 2.26
C ILE A 38 7.03 -1.58 1.62
N ALA A 39 8.32 -1.76 1.31
CA ALA A 39 8.79 -2.98 0.66
C ALA A 39 8.49 -4.23 1.50
N SER A 40 8.73 -4.14 2.79
CA SER A 40 8.44 -5.23 3.71
C SER A 40 6.94 -5.55 3.75
N SER A 41 6.10 -4.52 3.76
CA SER A 41 4.65 -4.71 3.77
C SER A 41 4.17 -5.40 2.50
N LEU A 42 4.70 -5.01 1.34
CA LEU A 42 4.31 -5.64 0.08
C LEU A 42 4.69 -7.12 0.06
N LYS A 43 5.87 -7.48 0.59
CA LYS A 43 6.28 -8.87 0.67
C LYS A 43 5.37 -9.67 1.60
N LYS A 44 4.99 -9.10 2.72
CA LYS A 44 4.10 -9.76 3.68
C LYS A 44 2.71 -9.97 3.10
N ILE A 45 2.20 -8.98 2.38
CA ILE A 45 0.91 -9.08 1.70
C ILE A 45 0.97 -10.17 0.63
N GLN A 46 2.05 -10.21 -0.15
CA GLN A 46 2.20 -11.21 -1.20
C GLN A 46 2.24 -12.62 -0.64
N ARG A 47 2.92 -12.80 0.50
CA ARG A 47 3.06 -14.11 1.13
C ARG A 47 1.73 -14.63 1.68
N ASP A 48 0.93 -13.73 2.25
CA ASP A 48 -0.30 -14.13 2.91
C ASP A 48 -1.37 -13.03 2.74
N PRO A 49 -1.94 -12.92 1.53
CA PRO A 49 -2.85 -11.81 1.24
C PRO A 49 -4.16 -11.83 2.03
N GLN A 50 -4.51 -12.98 2.60
CA GLN A 50 -5.76 -13.08 3.35
C GLN A 50 -5.58 -12.85 4.85
N LEU A 51 -4.34 -12.64 5.30
CA LEU A 51 -4.04 -12.45 6.71
C LEU A 51 -4.58 -11.11 7.25
N TYR A 52 -4.54 -10.07 6.42
CA TYR A 52 -4.86 -8.71 6.88
C TYR A 52 -6.35 -8.43 6.81
N PRO A 53 -6.86 -7.52 7.68
CA PRO A 53 -8.30 -7.32 7.81
C PRO A 53 -8.99 -6.92 6.51
N ALA A 54 -10.18 -7.48 6.30
CA ALA A 54 -11.05 -7.03 5.23
C ALA A 54 -11.42 -5.57 5.46
N TYR A 55 -11.58 -4.83 4.36
CA TYR A 55 -11.87 -3.43 4.39
C TYR A 55 -12.99 -3.16 3.38
N THR A 56 -13.36 -1.89 3.21
CA THR A 56 -14.49 -1.53 2.34
C THR A 56 -14.22 -1.85 0.87
N LYS A 57 -15.26 -2.09 0.11
CA LYS A 57 -15.22 -2.31 -1.35
C LYS A 57 -14.40 -3.54 -1.77
N ASN A 58 -14.50 -4.59 -0.99
CA ASN A 58 -13.81 -5.86 -1.28
C ASN A 58 -12.30 -5.70 -1.35
N THR A 59 -11.76 -4.86 -0.48
CA THR A 59 -10.32 -4.68 -0.33
C THR A 59 -9.88 -5.19 1.03
N ARG A 60 -8.56 -5.17 1.26
CA ARG A 60 -7.97 -5.40 2.57
C ARG A 60 -7.01 -4.27 2.87
N ARG A 61 -6.68 -4.13 4.14
CA ARG A 61 -5.85 -3.02 4.61
C ARG A 61 -4.78 -3.52 5.56
N ARG A 62 -3.54 -3.13 5.28
CA ARG A 62 -2.44 -3.32 6.21
C ARG A 62 -1.94 -1.95 6.67
N ILE A 63 -2.06 -1.69 7.96
CA ILE A 63 -1.59 -0.42 8.55
C ILE A 63 -0.09 -0.54 8.80
N LEU A 64 0.69 0.48 8.38
CA LEU A 64 2.13 0.51 8.65
C LEU A 64 2.38 0.73 10.14
N GLY A 65 3.48 0.16 10.64
CA GLY A 65 3.80 0.25 12.06
C GLY A 65 4.38 1.58 12.49
N SER A 66 5.19 2.21 11.64
CA SER A 66 5.96 3.39 12.02
C SER A 66 5.59 4.66 11.26
N PHE A 67 4.66 4.59 10.34
CA PHE A 67 4.26 5.72 9.51
C PHE A 67 2.75 5.77 9.40
N PRO A 68 2.15 6.97 9.27
CA PRO A 68 0.69 7.11 9.27
C PRO A 68 0.08 6.79 7.91
N PHE A 69 0.38 5.62 7.39
CA PHE A 69 -0.12 5.15 6.11
C PHE A 69 -0.64 3.73 6.21
N SER A 70 -1.55 3.39 5.31
CA SER A 70 -2.04 2.02 5.15
C SER A 70 -1.86 1.61 3.70
N VAL A 71 -1.54 0.32 3.50
CA VAL A 71 -1.54 -0.27 2.17
C VAL A 71 -2.94 -0.84 1.93
N ILE A 72 -3.64 -0.29 0.95
CA ILE A 72 -4.96 -0.78 0.55
C ILE A 72 -4.75 -1.66 -0.67
N TYR A 73 -5.22 -2.90 -0.61
CA TYR A 73 -4.99 -3.83 -1.72
C TYR A 73 -6.21 -4.71 -1.96
N GLN A 74 -6.24 -5.31 -3.14
CA GLN A 74 -7.30 -6.25 -3.51
C GLN A 74 -6.64 -7.47 -4.12
N GLU A 75 -6.94 -8.64 -3.56
CA GLU A 75 -6.48 -9.88 -4.15
C GLU A 75 -7.41 -10.24 -5.31
N ARG A 76 -6.84 -10.38 -6.50
CA ARG A 76 -7.54 -10.81 -7.69
C ARG A 76 -7.09 -12.19 -8.08
N GLU A 77 -7.70 -12.74 -9.12
CA GLU A 77 -7.42 -14.13 -9.50
C GLU A 77 -5.93 -14.37 -9.77
N GLU A 78 -5.28 -13.46 -10.52
CA GLU A 78 -3.90 -13.68 -10.93
C GLU A 78 -2.91 -12.69 -10.34
N ILE A 79 -3.38 -11.63 -9.71
CA ILE A 79 -2.49 -10.60 -9.15
C ILE A 79 -3.00 -10.12 -7.80
N ILE A 80 -2.13 -9.45 -7.07
CA ILE A 80 -2.52 -8.64 -5.93
C ILE A 80 -2.35 -7.19 -6.36
N LEU A 81 -3.46 -6.48 -6.44
CA LEU A 81 -3.45 -5.08 -6.86
C LEU A 81 -3.28 -4.18 -5.65
N ILE A 82 -2.22 -3.37 -5.64
CA ILE A 82 -2.04 -2.35 -4.62
C ILE A 82 -2.78 -1.11 -5.10
N VAL A 83 -3.87 -0.79 -4.41
CA VAL A 83 -4.80 0.26 -4.84
C VAL A 83 -4.34 1.63 -4.37
N ALA A 84 -3.83 1.70 -3.14
CA ALA A 84 -3.46 2.98 -2.54
C ALA A 84 -2.46 2.80 -1.41
N ILE A 85 -1.62 3.82 -1.24
CA ILE A 85 -0.83 4.01 -0.04
C ILE A 85 -1.47 5.21 0.64
N ALA A 86 -2.40 4.94 1.56
CA ALA A 86 -3.35 5.92 2.05
C ALA A 86 -2.90 6.53 3.37
N HIS A 87 -2.67 7.85 3.36
CA HIS A 87 -2.36 8.56 4.60
C HIS A 87 -3.57 8.52 5.53
N ALA A 88 -3.32 8.41 6.83
CA ALA A 88 -4.37 8.29 7.84
C ALA A 88 -5.37 9.46 7.84
N LYS A 89 -4.96 10.64 7.35
CA LYS A 89 -5.81 11.82 7.29
C LYS A 89 -6.64 11.93 6.01
N ARG A 90 -6.40 11.05 5.04
CA ARG A 90 -7.19 11.09 3.81
C ARG A 90 -8.59 10.56 4.08
N ARG A 91 -9.56 11.07 3.32
CA ARG A 91 -10.95 10.62 3.41
C ARG A 91 -11.03 9.14 3.06
N GLU A 92 -11.74 8.38 3.88
CA GLU A 92 -11.92 6.95 3.62
C GLU A 92 -12.57 6.73 2.26
N GLY A 93 -12.01 5.78 1.50
CA GLY A 93 -12.55 5.44 0.19
C GLY A 93 -12.20 6.39 -0.94
N TYR A 94 -11.30 7.36 -0.73
CA TYR A 94 -10.91 8.30 -1.79
C TYR A 94 -10.35 7.58 -3.02
N TRP A 95 -9.87 6.37 -2.84
CA TRP A 95 -9.23 5.54 -3.88
C TRP A 95 -10.22 4.66 -4.64
N THR A 96 -11.51 4.72 -4.31
CA THR A 96 -12.50 3.77 -4.81
C THR A 96 -12.54 3.69 -6.34
N LYS A 97 -12.38 4.81 -7.04
CA LYS A 97 -12.41 4.82 -8.50
C LYS A 97 -11.30 4.00 -9.12
N ARG A 98 -10.21 3.79 -8.39
CA ARG A 98 -9.05 3.01 -8.88
C ARG A 98 -9.37 1.54 -9.05
N LEU A 99 -10.43 1.06 -8.42
CA LEU A 99 -10.82 -0.34 -8.47
C LEU A 99 -11.44 -0.74 -9.80
N LYS A 100 -11.92 0.21 -10.58
CA LYS A 100 -12.63 -0.06 -11.83
C LYS A 100 -11.71 -0.37 -13.00
N GLN A 101 -10.42 -0.30 -12.80
CA GLN A 101 -9.47 -0.47 -13.89
C GLN A 101 -8.69 -1.75 -13.79
#